data_2a9d501ea8b967908d985ec69490a823
#
_entry.id   2a9d501ea8b967908d985ec69490a823
#
_cell.length_a   1.000
_cell.length_b   1.000
_cell.length_c   1.000
_cell.angle_alpha   90.00
_cell.angle_beta   90.00
_cell.angle_gamma   90.00
#
_symmetry.space_group_name_H-M   'P 1'
#
loop_
_entity.id
_entity.type
_entity.pdbx_description
1 polymer ?
#
loop_
_entity_poly.entity_id
_entity_poly.type
_entity_poly.pdbx_seq_one_letter_code
_entity_poly.pdbx_strand_id
1 'polypeptide(L)'
;LFSYNPQDQEVQTHDKTTVLSDCDISHIAWCKAAKKLVIVYSDYNIDLLSENGNVENMPAYKNTSMTVDKTIYSVDISGNYAYLSTGFGIVKLNVSDGSFADTYQIGFRVDYSYTDNNYIYAASSTNGLYRASLSSNLLNPNEWTRTGNYVARPKTMDQDLLAVVDKIKPDGPKYNHFGFLKMYGGKLYSCNGTVEMKPGCIQVLSNNEWTLFQDDIATQTGINYQDVYCLDIDPRDDSHVMAGSREGLHEFRNGQFIKLWNDENSPIASF
;
A
#
# COMPACT_ATOMS: atom_id res chain seq x y z
N LEU A 1 -5.61 -4.40 -2.72
CA LEU A 1 -4.90 -5.68 -2.89
C LEU A 1 -5.28 -6.32 -4.22
N PHE A 2 -4.36 -6.99 -4.86
CA PHE A 2 -4.65 -7.85 -5.99
C PHE A 2 -3.86 -9.15 -5.88
N SER A 3 -4.39 -10.21 -6.47
CA SER A 3 -3.68 -11.48 -6.69
C SER A 3 -3.44 -11.67 -8.18
N TYR A 4 -2.31 -12.31 -8.52
CA TYR A 4 -1.92 -12.63 -9.88
C TYR A 4 -1.63 -14.12 -9.98
N ASN A 5 -2.27 -14.78 -10.94
CA ASN A 5 -1.99 -16.16 -11.26
C ASN A 5 -1.04 -16.22 -12.47
N PRO A 6 0.21 -16.68 -12.31
CA PRO A 6 1.18 -16.69 -13.41
C PRO A 6 0.86 -17.71 -14.53
N GLN A 7 -0.02 -18.69 -14.27
CA GLN A 7 -0.34 -19.74 -15.25
C GLN A 7 -1.31 -19.25 -16.33
N ASP A 8 -2.33 -18.51 -15.96
CA ASP A 8 -3.37 -17.98 -16.85
C ASP A 8 -3.31 -16.45 -17.01
N GLN A 9 -2.39 -15.80 -16.26
CA GLN A 9 -2.21 -14.36 -16.21
C GLN A 9 -3.44 -13.60 -15.66
N GLU A 10 -4.31 -14.29 -14.95
CA GLU A 10 -5.48 -13.70 -14.33
C GLU A 10 -5.08 -12.78 -13.16
N VAL A 11 -5.68 -11.58 -13.11
CA VAL A 11 -5.56 -10.64 -12.00
C VAL A 11 -6.92 -10.53 -11.33
N GLN A 12 -6.96 -10.80 -10.02
CA GLN A 12 -8.14 -10.56 -9.20
C GLN A 12 -7.89 -9.41 -8.25
N THR A 13 -8.78 -8.44 -8.22
CA THR A 13 -8.73 -7.31 -7.28
C THR A 13 -9.54 -7.60 -6.03
N HIS A 14 -8.99 -7.17 -4.90
CA HIS A 14 -9.63 -7.29 -3.59
C HIS A 14 -9.61 -5.91 -2.93
N ASP A 15 -10.75 -5.37 -2.69
CA ASP A 15 -10.93 -4.05 -2.09
C ASP A 15 -12.10 -4.05 -1.08
N LYS A 16 -12.38 -2.89 -0.49
CA LYS A 16 -13.44 -2.71 0.50
C LYS A 16 -14.85 -2.89 -0.09
N THR A 17 -15.01 -2.78 -1.40
CA THR A 17 -16.30 -3.00 -2.07
C THR A 17 -16.56 -4.46 -2.36
N THR A 18 -15.54 -5.28 -2.34
CA THR A 18 -15.61 -6.71 -2.64
C THR A 18 -15.51 -7.57 -1.37
N VAL A 19 -14.36 -7.63 -0.74
CA VAL A 19 -14.12 -8.56 0.39
C VAL A 19 -13.36 -7.95 1.56
N LEU A 20 -12.57 -6.90 1.37
CA LEU A 20 -11.74 -6.34 2.43
C LEU A 20 -12.53 -5.46 3.39
N SER A 21 -12.12 -5.44 4.66
CA SER A 21 -12.82 -4.66 5.70
C SER A 21 -12.43 -3.20 5.72
N ASP A 22 -11.24 -2.84 5.20
CA ASP A 22 -10.74 -1.47 5.23
C ASP A 22 -9.89 -1.12 4.00
N CYS A 23 -9.40 0.12 3.96
CA CYS A 23 -8.51 0.67 2.93
C CYS A 23 -7.10 0.85 3.51
N ASP A 24 -6.13 1.28 2.66
CA ASP A 24 -4.80 1.67 3.11
C ASP A 24 -4.01 0.52 3.76
N ILE A 25 -3.68 -0.49 2.97
CA ILE A 25 -2.92 -1.65 3.43
C ILE A 25 -1.48 -1.23 3.72
N SER A 26 -1.01 -1.47 4.94
CA SER A 26 0.36 -1.21 5.37
C SER A 26 1.28 -2.43 5.25
N HIS A 27 0.75 -3.63 5.59
CA HIS A 27 1.52 -4.87 5.54
C HIS A 27 0.67 -6.03 5.05
N ILE A 28 1.32 -6.97 4.37
CA ILE A 28 0.75 -8.28 4.04
C ILE A 28 1.76 -9.37 4.39
N ALA A 29 1.28 -10.52 4.88
CA ALA A 29 2.12 -11.68 5.17
C ALA A 29 1.34 -12.99 4.96
N TRP A 30 1.90 -13.90 4.17
CA TRP A 30 1.26 -15.19 3.92
C TRP A 30 1.61 -16.21 5.00
N CYS A 31 0.59 -16.70 5.70
CA CYS A 31 0.71 -17.80 6.66
C CYS A 31 0.43 -19.14 5.98
N LYS A 32 1.50 -19.82 5.55
CA LYS A 32 1.39 -21.10 4.84
C LYS A 32 0.67 -22.19 5.67
N ALA A 33 0.93 -22.23 6.97
CA ALA A 33 0.37 -23.25 7.86
C ALA A 33 -1.14 -23.10 8.05
N ALA A 34 -1.64 -21.87 8.16
CA ALA A 34 -3.06 -21.56 8.28
C ALA A 34 -3.75 -21.37 6.92
N LYS A 35 -3.01 -21.31 5.81
CA LYS A 35 -3.50 -20.99 4.47
C LYS A 35 -4.32 -19.69 4.42
N LYS A 36 -3.83 -18.68 5.12
CA LYS A 36 -4.44 -17.35 5.19
C LYS A 36 -3.40 -16.26 4.96
N LEU A 37 -3.80 -15.20 4.26
CA LEU A 37 -3.05 -13.96 4.15
C LEU A 37 -3.43 -13.05 5.30
N VAL A 38 -2.46 -12.62 6.08
CA VAL A 38 -2.62 -11.56 7.08
C VAL A 38 -2.49 -10.23 6.36
N ILE A 39 -3.51 -9.39 6.45
CA ILE A 39 -3.57 -8.05 5.86
C ILE A 39 -3.69 -7.05 7.00
N VAL A 40 -2.71 -6.15 7.13
CA VAL A 40 -2.72 -5.10 8.15
C VAL A 40 -2.96 -3.76 7.47
N TYR A 41 -3.89 -2.99 8.00
CA TYR A 41 -4.21 -1.65 7.51
C TYR A 41 -3.47 -0.56 8.30
N SER A 42 -3.36 0.63 7.71
CA SER A 42 -2.67 1.77 8.33
C SER A 42 -3.36 2.27 9.61
N ASP A 43 -4.64 1.96 9.78
CA ASP A 43 -5.42 2.25 10.99
C ASP A 43 -5.39 1.11 12.03
N TYR A 44 -4.49 0.12 11.82
CA TYR A 44 -4.27 -1.06 12.67
C TYR A 44 -5.40 -2.10 12.66
N ASN A 45 -6.38 -1.99 11.75
CA ASN A 45 -7.32 -3.08 11.49
C ASN A 45 -6.57 -4.24 10.84
N ILE A 46 -7.09 -5.46 11.01
CA ILE A 46 -6.45 -6.67 10.47
C ILE A 46 -7.53 -7.53 9.82
N ASP A 47 -7.23 -8.04 8.62
CA ASP A 47 -8.01 -9.06 7.96
C ASP A 47 -7.18 -10.35 7.78
N LEU A 48 -7.85 -11.48 7.89
CA LEU A 48 -7.32 -12.79 7.53
C LEU A 48 -8.06 -13.29 6.28
N LEU A 49 -7.42 -13.20 5.13
CA LEU A 49 -7.98 -13.66 3.86
C LEU A 49 -7.56 -15.12 3.60
N SER A 50 -8.52 -16.01 3.53
CA SER A 50 -8.32 -17.44 3.26
C SER A 50 -8.19 -17.71 1.75
N GLU A 51 -7.59 -18.86 1.38
CA GLU A 51 -7.45 -19.30 -0.03
C GLU A 51 -8.80 -19.39 -0.78
N ASN A 52 -9.89 -19.62 -0.08
CA ASN A 52 -11.24 -19.67 -0.67
C ASN A 52 -11.91 -18.29 -0.83
N GLY A 53 -11.19 -17.22 -0.57
CA GLY A 53 -11.68 -15.83 -0.69
C GLY A 53 -12.44 -15.32 0.52
N ASN A 54 -12.65 -16.12 1.59
CA ASN A 54 -13.30 -15.63 2.80
C ASN A 54 -12.37 -14.73 3.61
N VAL A 55 -12.90 -13.60 4.08
CA VAL A 55 -12.20 -12.66 4.96
C VAL A 55 -12.80 -12.74 6.37
N GLU A 56 -11.92 -12.85 7.35
CA GLU A 56 -12.23 -12.71 8.77
C GLU A 56 -11.61 -11.40 9.27
N ASN A 57 -12.45 -10.46 9.70
CA ASN A 57 -11.98 -9.17 10.23
C ASN A 57 -11.68 -9.26 11.73
N MET A 58 -10.55 -8.68 12.14
CA MET A 58 -10.04 -8.66 13.50
C MET A 58 -9.84 -7.23 14.01
N PRO A 59 -10.90 -6.51 14.35
CA PRO A 59 -10.80 -5.11 14.76
C PRO A 59 -10.33 -4.91 16.21
N ALA A 60 -10.11 -5.99 16.97
CA ALA A 60 -9.80 -5.90 18.40
C ALA A 60 -8.54 -5.05 18.67
N TYR A 61 -7.47 -5.23 17.89
CA TYR A 61 -6.25 -4.43 18.05
C TYR A 61 -6.47 -2.95 17.72
N LYS A 62 -7.16 -2.65 16.62
CA LYS A 62 -7.57 -1.28 16.24
C LYS A 62 -8.37 -0.61 17.36
N ASN A 63 -9.34 -1.33 17.94
CA ASN A 63 -10.28 -0.80 18.93
C ASN A 63 -9.70 -0.71 20.36
N THR A 64 -8.56 -1.38 20.62
CA THR A 64 -7.92 -1.30 21.94
C THR A 64 -7.34 0.09 22.16
N SER A 65 -7.77 0.77 23.25
CA SER A 65 -7.17 2.01 23.69
C SER A 65 -5.86 1.74 24.42
N MET A 66 -4.78 2.36 23.97
CA MET A 66 -3.44 2.22 24.55
C MET A 66 -2.79 3.60 24.64
N THR A 67 -1.98 3.81 25.68
CA THR A 67 -1.16 5.03 25.88
C THR A 67 0.21 4.92 25.18
N VAL A 68 0.55 3.73 24.70
CA VAL A 68 1.81 3.45 24.00
C VAL A 68 1.61 3.51 22.48
N ASP A 69 2.71 3.66 21.76
CA ASP A 69 2.70 3.62 20.30
C ASP A 69 2.31 2.23 19.79
N LYS A 70 1.12 2.11 19.20
CA LYS A 70 0.59 0.85 18.65
C LYS A 70 0.87 0.65 17.15
N THR A 71 1.72 1.49 16.54
CA THR A 71 2.12 1.32 15.15
C THR A 71 2.71 -0.06 14.92
N ILE A 72 2.23 -0.75 13.90
CA ILE A 72 2.78 -2.04 13.45
C ILE A 72 3.88 -1.76 12.43
N TYR A 73 5.11 -2.16 12.74
CA TYR A 73 6.30 -1.90 11.92
C TYR A 73 6.66 -3.07 11.01
N SER A 74 6.33 -4.29 11.41
CA SER A 74 6.46 -5.48 10.58
C SER A 74 5.51 -6.59 11.00
N VAL A 75 5.28 -7.53 10.08
CA VAL A 75 4.52 -8.74 10.31
C VAL A 75 5.39 -9.92 9.89
N ASP A 76 5.70 -10.79 10.83
CA ASP A 76 6.54 -11.97 10.60
C ASP A 76 5.78 -13.24 10.93
N ILE A 77 5.87 -14.25 10.07
CA ILE A 77 5.13 -15.50 10.21
C ILE A 77 6.04 -16.61 10.74
N SER A 78 5.56 -17.33 11.75
CA SER A 78 6.19 -18.56 12.24
C SER A 78 5.12 -19.60 12.63
N GLY A 79 5.10 -20.72 11.94
CA GLY A 79 4.04 -21.72 12.09
C GLY A 79 2.66 -21.14 11.80
N ASN A 80 1.73 -21.30 12.73
CA ASN A 80 0.37 -20.74 12.65
C ASN A 80 0.25 -19.31 13.19
N TYR A 81 1.35 -18.67 13.56
CA TYR A 81 1.33 -17.39 14.24
C TYR A 81 1.90 -16.27 13.38
N ALA A 82 1.27 -15.12 13.45
CA ALA A 82 1.83 -13.85 13.01
C ALA A 82 2.35 -13.07 14.23
N TYR A 83 3.56 -12.58 14.13
CA TYR A 83 4.22 -11.74 15.13
C TYR A 83 4.23 -10.31 14.60
N LEU A 84 3.41 -9.46 15.21
CA LEU A 84 3.29 -8.05 14.87
C LEU A 84 4.30 -7.26 15.70
N SER A 85 5.32 -6.73 15.06
CA SER A 85 6.33 -5.88 15.72
C SER A 85 5.76 -4.48 15.89
N THR A 86 5.76 -3.96 17.12
CA THR A 86 5.06 -2.72 17.49
C THR A 86 5.96 -1.73 18.21
N GLY A 87 5.44 -0.51 18.49
CA GLY A 87 6.16 0.52 19.24
C GLY A 87 6.47 0.18 20.71
N PHE A 88 5.92 -0.93 21.23
CA PHE A 88 6.09 -1.34 22.63
C PHE A 88 6.60 -2.79 22.80
N GLY A 89 6.67 -3.54 21.72
CA GLY A 89 7.05 -4.94 21.77
C GLY A 89 6.46 -5.75 20.62
N ILE A 90 5.98 -6.98 20.91
CA ILE A 90 5.49 -7.91 19.89
C ILE A 90 4.10 -8.40 20.29
N VAL A 91 3.15 -8.35 19.38
CA VAL A 91 1.81 -8.95 19.53
C VAL A 91 1.75 -10.24 18.72
N LYS A 92 1.38 -11.33 19.37
CA LYS A 92 1.25 -12.66 18.75
C LYS A 92 -0.20 -12.95 18.40
N LEU A 93 -0.45 -13.16 17.13
CA LEU A 93 -1.75 -13.47 16.56
C LEU A 93 -1.77 -14.93 16.07
N ASN A 94 -2.74 -15.73 16.52
CA ASN A 94 -3.00 -17.04 15.94
C ASN A 94 -3.81 -16.87 14.64
N VAL A 95 -3.18 -17.12 13.51
CA VAL A 95 -3.79 -16.92 12.18
C VAL A 95 -4.83 -18.00 11.87
N SER A 96 -4.73 -19.17 12.50
CA SER A 96 -5.65 -20.29 12.24
C SER A 96 -7.07 -20.00 12.72
N ASP A 97 -7.20 -19.45 13.94
CA ASP A 97 -8.47 -19.21 14.62
C ASP A 97 -8.82 -17.72 14.81
N GLY A 98 -7.94 -16.82 14.35
CA GLY A 98 -8.18 -15.39 14.45
C GLY A 98 -8.13 -14.82 15.87
N SER A 99 -7.36 -15.40 16.77
CA SER A 99 -7.25 -14.94 18.16
C SER A 99 -5.90 -14.27 18.44
N PHE A 100 -5.91 -13.21 19.28
CA PHE A 100 -4.67 -12.68 19.86
C PHE A 100 -4.23 -13.60 21.00
N ALA A 101 -3.10 -14.27 20.80
CA ALA A 101 -2.60 -15.26 21.73
C ALA A 101 -1.83 -14.63 22.90
N ASP A 102 -0.91 -13.70 22.60
CA ASP A 102 -0.03 -13.09 23.59
C ASP A 102 0.34 -11.66 23.18
N THR A 103 0.80 -10.88 24.18
CA THR A 103 1.39 -9.56 23.96
C THR A 103 2.66 -9.44 24.78
N TYR A 104 3.81 -9.44 24.12
CA TYR A 104 5.14 -9.34 24.74
C TYR A 104 5.52 -7.87 24.86
N GLN A 105 5.27 -7.27 26.03
CA GLN A 105 5.62 -5.88 26.32
C GLN A 105 7.10 -5.79 26.70
N ILE A 106 7.96 -5.53 25.72
CA ILE A 106 9.42 -5.47 25.89
C ILE A 106 9.85 -4.06 26.39
N GLY A 107 8.95 -3.06 26.23
CA GLY A 107 9.19 -1.68 26.70
C GLY A 107 9.92 -0.79 25.71
N PHE A 108 10.10 -1.22 24.48
CA PHE A 108 10.69 -0.43 23.40
C PHE A 108 10.12 -0.84 22.05
N ARG A 109 10.31 0.02 21.04
CA ARG A 109 9.93 -0.24 19.66
C ARG A 109 10.71 -1.41 19.08
N VAL A 110 9.98 -2.35 18.49
CA VAL A 110 10.52 -3.45 17.69
C VAL A 110 10.28 -3.16 16.21
N ASP A 111 11.34 -3.06 15.42
CA ASP A 111 11.24 -2.79 13.99
C ASP A 111 10.89 -4.04 13.20
N TYR A 112 11.41 -5.20 13.61
CA TYR A 112 11.00 -6.51 13.11
C TYR A 112 11.32 -7.60 14.13
N SER A 113 10.64 -8.73 14.01
CA SER A 113 10.88 -9.93 14.82
C SER A 113 11.11 -11.15 13.93
N TYR A 114 11.68 -12.19 14.48
CA TYR A 114 11.79 -13.50 13.84
C TYR A 114 12.00 -14.58 14.89
N THR A 115 11.72 -15.82 14.52
CA THR A 115 11.96 -16.98 15.39
C THR A 115 12.93 -17.93 14.72
N ASP A 116 13.74 -18.63 15.54
CA ASP A 116 14.41 -19.85 15.17
C ASP A 116 13.84 -21.02 16.00
N ASN A 117 14.52 -22.19 16.02
CA ASN A 117 14.02 -23.37 16.74
C ASN A 117 13.92 -23.16 18.26
N ASN A 118 14.68 -22.25 18.84
CA ASN A 118 14.84 -22.10 20.30
C ASN A 118 14.46 -20.71 20.81
N TYR A 119 14.54 -19.69 19.96
CA TYR A 119 14.46 -18.29 20.39
C TYR A 119 13.50 -17.50 19.52
N ILE A 120 12.90 -16.47 20.13
CA ILE A 120 12.30 -15.35 19.43
C ILE A 120 13.23 -14.14 19.55
N TYR A 121 13.36 -13.42 18.47
CA TYR A 121 14.22 -12.23 18.37
C TYR A 121 13.39 -10.98 18.15
N ALA A 122 13.78 -9.90 18.80
CA ALA A 122 13.23 -8.56 18.64
C ALA A 122 14.36 -7.60 18.21
N ALA A 123 14.30 -7.10 16.99
CA ALA A 123 15.25 -6.17 16.44
C ALA A 123 14.74 -4.74 16.56
N SER A 124 15.51 -3.87 17.20
CA SER A 124 15.18 -2.47 17.43
C SER A 124 16.32 -1.58 16.96
N SER A 125 16.01 -0.63 16.08
CA SER A 125 17.00 0.33 15.56
C SER A 125 17.57 1.25 16.66
N THR A 126 16.87 1.41 17.77
CA THR A 126 17.30 2.22 18.91
C THR A 126 17.94 1.40 20.03
N ASN A 127 17.53 0.13 20.21
CA ASN A 127 17.94 -0.68 21.36
C ASN A 127 18.90 -1.84 21.00
N GLY A 128 18.97 -2.21 19.72
CA GLY A 128 19.77 -3.34 19.24
C GLY A 128 18.95 -4.61 19.05
N LEU A 129 19.61 -5.76 19.04
CA LEU A 129 18.97 -7.06 18.89
C LEU A 129 18.80 -7.72 20.26
N TYR A 130 17.56 -8.07 20.58
CA TYR A 130 17.19 -8.83 21.77
C TYR A 130 16.68 -10.20 21.40
N ARG A 131 16.76 -11.14 22.35
CA ARG A 131 16.12 -12.45 22.22
C ARG A 131 15.61 -12.97 23.56
N ALA A 132 14.63 -13.86 23.48
CA ALA A 132 14.17 -14.65 24.62
C ALA A 132 13.97 -16.12 24.19
N SER A 133 14.14 -17.05 25.11
CA SER A 133 13.91 -18.47 24.82
C SER A 133 12.41 -18.72 24.61
N LEU A 134 12.04 -19.49 23.58
CA LEU A 134 10.64 -19.90 23.36
C LEU A 134 10.09 -20.78 24.49
N SER A 135 10.97 -21.33 25.34
CA SER A 135 10.58 -22.11 26.53
C SER A 135 10.45 -21.28 27.80
N SER A 136 10.85 -20.01 27.78
CA SER A 136 10.74 -19.10 28.93
C SER A 136 9.39 -18.36 28.97
N ASN A 137 9.13 -17.64 30.05
CA ASN A 137 7.96 -16.80 30.16
C ASN A 137 8.14 -15.49 29.36
N LEU A 138 7.80 -15.51 28.09
CA LEU A 138 7.95 -14.36 27.17
C LEU A 138 7.15 -13.09 27.60
N LEU A 139 6.18 -13.23 28.51
CA LEU A 139 5.45 -12.08 29.09
C LEU A 139 6.30 -11.31 30.12
N ASN A 140 7.38 -11.94 30.63
CA ASN A 140 8.30 -11.28 31.55
C ASN A 140 9.36 -10.51 30.75
N PRO A 141 9.42 -9.18 30.81
CA PRO A 141 10.43 -8.39 30.09
C PRO A 141 11.89 -8.75 30.44
N ASN A 142 12.13 -9.30 31.64
CA ASN A 142 13.46 -9.68 32.08
C ASN A 142 14.03 -10.91 31.37
N GLU A 143 13.18 -11.70 30.70
CA GLU A 143 13.61 -12.83 29.85
C GLU A 143 14.23 -12.39 28.53
N TRP A 144 13.99 -11.12 28.14
CA TRP A 144 14.52 -10.55 26.90
C TRP A 144 15.90 -9.97 27.12
N THR A 145 16.92 -10.64 26.58
CA THR A 145 18.30 -10.23 26.73
C THR A 145 18.88 -9.68 25.43
N ARG A 146 19.65 -8.61 25.55
CA ARG A 146 20.35 -8.03 24.40
C ARG A 146 21.47 -8.97 23.94
N THR A 147 21.52 -9.30 22.65
CA THR A 147 22.50 -10.23 22.07
C THR A 147 23.37 -9.61 20.99
N GLY A 148 23.02 -8.44 20.49
CA GLY A 148 23.77 -7.80 19.41
C GLY A 148 23.28 -6.42 19.04
N ASN A 149 23.84 -5.93 17.95
CA ASN A 149 23.41 -4.68 17.35
C ASN A 149 22.25 -4.92 16.36
N TYR A 150 21.48 -3.88 16.13
CA TYR A 150 20.47 -3.89 15.07
C TYR A 150 21.14 -4.02 13.69
N VAL A 151 20.56 -4.85 12.86
CA VAL A 151 20.89 -4.94 11.44
C VAL A 151 19.62 -4.70 10.66
N ALA A 152 19.60 -3.70 9.79
CA ALA A 152 18.43 -3.43 8.96
C ALA A 152 18.14 -4.63 8.05
N ARG A 153 16.87 -5.03 7.97
CA ARG A 153 16.44 -6.06 7.03
C ARG A 153 16.56 -5.50 5.61
N PRO A 154 17.29 -6.13 4.70
CA PRO A 154 17.31 -5.67 3.32
C PRO A 154 15.92 -5.80 2.73
N LYS A 155 15.46 -4.76 2.04
CA LYS A 155 14.26 -4.85 1.19
C LYS A 155 14.69 -5.55 -0.11
N THR A 156 14.56 -6.87 -0.14
CA THR A 156 14.74 -7.62 -1.39
C THR A 156 13.45 -7.56 -2.17
N MET A 157 13.51 -7.02 -3.38
CA MET A 157 12.41 -7.10 -4.34
C MET A 157 12.80 -8.12 -5.41
N ASP A 158 11.90 -9.06 -5.65
CA ASP A 158 12.02 -10.00 -6.77
C ASP A 158 11.84 -9.20 -8.07
N GLN A 159 12.88 -9.15 -8.90
CA GLN A 159 12.89 -8.36 -10.14
C GLN A 159 11.91 -8.94 -11.18
N ASP A 160 11.73 -10.25 -11.21
CA ASP A 160 10.77 -10.88 -12.09
C ASP A 160 9.33 -10.56 -11.68
N LEU A 161 9.08 -10.54 -10.37
CA LEU A 161 7.79 -10.13 -9.82
C LEU A 161 7.51 -8.63 -10.06
N LEU A 162 8.52 -7.77 -9.96
CA LEU A 162 8.38 -6.35 -10.31
C LEU A 162 7.97 -6.17 -11.77
N ALA A 163 8.64 -6.88 -12.70
CA ALA A 163 8.29 -6.81 -14.13
C ALA A 163 6.85 -7.28 -14.41
N VAL A 164 6.31 -8.18 -13.59
CA VAL A 164 4.90 -8.58 -13.64
C VAL A 164 4.01 -7.48 -13.08
N VAL A 165 4.34 -6.95 -11.89
CA VAL A 165 3.57 -5.89 -11.22
C VAL A 165 3.44 -4.64 -12.08
N ASP A 166 4.50 -4.24 -12.78
CA ASP A 166 4.49 -3.11 -13.70
C ASP A 166 3.52 -3.27 -14.89
N LYS A 167 3.18 -4.51 -15.22
CA LYS A 167 2.21 -4.83 -16.30
C LYS A 167 0.79 -5.00 -15.78
N ILE A 168 0.61 -5.23 -14.49
CA ILE A 168 -0.70 -5.40 -13.87
C ILE A 168 -1.31 -4.01 -13.71
N LYS A 169 -2.40 -3.76 -14.43
CA LYS A 169 -3.25 -2.60 -14.22
C LYS A 169 -4.41 -3.03 -13.33
N PRO A 170 -4.45 -2.61 -12.05
CA PRO A 170 -5.62 -2.86 -11.22
C PRO A 170 -6.85 -2.26 -11.92
N ASP A 171 -7.94 -3.01 -11.95
CA ASP A 171 -9.22 -2.50 -12.46
C ASP A 171 -9.82 -1.55 -11.40
N GLY A 172 -9.44 -0.29 -11.51
CA GLY A 172 -9.89 0.75 -10.59
C GLY A 172 -9.19 2.09 -10.82
N PRO A 173 -9.74 3.18 -10.28
CA PRO A 173 -9.07 4.47 -10.31
C PRO A 173 -7.80 4.43 -9.47
N LYS A 174 -6.73 5.07 -9.94
CA LYS A 174 -5.46 5.18 -9.22
C LYS A 174 -5.62 5.93 -7.89
N TYR A 175 -6.46 6.97 -7.91
CA TYR A 175 -6.78 7.79 -6.76
C TYR A 175 -8.29 7.99 -6.64
N ASN A 176 -8.81 8.05 -5.42
CA ASN A 176 -10.21 8.41 -5.16
C ASN A 176 -10.44 9.94 -5.16
N HIS A 177 -9.73 10.65 -6.02
CA HIS A 177 -9.81 12.09 -6.17
C HIS A 177 -10.56 12.42 -7.45
N PHE A 178 -11.84 12.77 -7.31
CA PHE A 178 -12.76 13.06 -8.41
C PHE A 178 -13.25 14.51 -8.33
N GLY A 179 -12.34 15.46 -8.15
CA GLY A 179 -12.68 16.88 -8.06
C GLY A 179 -13.19 17.46 -9.37
N PHE A 180 -12.82 16.86 -10.51
CA PHE A 180 -13.33 17.19 -11.83
C PHE A 180 -13.78 15.95 -12.58
N LEU A 181 -14.98 15.99 -13.15
CA LEU A 181 -15.58 14.91 -13.94
C LEU A 181 -16.09 15.43 -15.28
N LYS A 182 -15.82 14.70 -16.36
CA LYS A 182 -16.33 15.01 -17.69
C LYS A 182 -16.74 13.74 -18.43
N MET A 183 -18.00 13.71 -18.88
CA MET A 183 -18.48 12.69 -19.80
C MET A 183 -18.25 13.14 -21.24
N TYR A 184 -17.56 12.31 -22.03
CA TYR A 184 -17.36 12.56 -23.46
C TYR A 184 -17.21 11.25 -24.23
N GLY A 185 -17.90 11.10 -25.36
CA GLY A 185 -17.81 9.92 -26.20
C GLY A 185 -18.16 8.59 -25.49
N GLY A 186 -19.04 8.61 -24.48
CA GLY A 186 -19.39 7.44 -23.70
C GLY A 186 -18.33 7.04 -22.64
N LYS A 187 -17.30 7.85 -22.46
CA LYS A 187 -16.24 7.66 -21.44
C LYS A 187 -16.39 8.69 -20.34
N LEU A 188 -16.09 8.31 -19.10
CA LEU A 188 -15.98 9.22 -17.97
C LEU A 188 -14.50 9.55 -17.72
N TYR A 189 -14.15 10.80 -17.89
CA TYR A 189 -12.83 11.34 -17.57
C TYR A 189 -12.86 11.99 -16.19
N SER A 190 -11.81 11.79 -15.40
CA SER A 190 -11.65 12.45 -14.10
C SER A 190 -10.20 12.88 -13.86
N CYS A 191 -10.06 13.92 -13.05
CA CYS A 191 -8.77 14.37 -12.53
C CYS A 191 -8.95 14.95 -11.11
N ASN A 192 -7.84 15.39 -10.49
CA ASN A 192 -7.82 15.86 -9.10
C ASN A 192 -8.84 16.98 -8.83
N GLY A 193 -8.86 18.00 -9.68
CA GLY A 193 -9.73 19.16 -9.50
C GLY A 193 -9.44 20.02 -8.26
N THR A 194 -8.25 19.92 -7.67
CA THR A 194 -7.86 20.58 -6.41
C THR A 194 -6.51 21.27 -6.52
N VAL A 195 -6.21 22.13 -5.56
CA VAL A 195 -4.96 22.91 -5.40
C VAL A 195 -4.15 22.45 -4.17
N GLU A 196 -4.20 21.18 -3.82
CA GLU A 196 -3.65 20.66 -2.56
C GLU A 196 -2.26 20.00 -2.69
N MET A 197 -1.55 20.27 -3.78
CA MET A 197 -0.25 19.65 -4.10
C MET A 197 -0.32 18.12 -4.18
N LYS A 198 -1.44 17.60 -4.71
CA LYS A 198 -1.63 16.17 -4.92
C LYS A 198 -1.03 15.71 -6.24
N PRO A 199 -0.50 14.49 -6.32
CA PRO A 199 -0.03 13.92 -7.58
C PRO A 199 -1.07 14.05 -8.67
N GLY A 200 -0.68 14.53 -9.84
CA GLY A 200 -1.55 14.64 -11.02
C GLY A 200 -1.90 13.27 -11.56
N CYS A 201 -3.14 13.08 -11.97
CA CYS A 201 -3.57 11.88 -12.65
C CYS A 201 -4.82 12.18 -13.48
N ILE A 202 -4.86 11.67 -14.71
CA ILE A 202 -6.08 11.60 -15.51
C ILE A 202 -6.50 10.14 -15.57
N GLN A 203 -7.74 9.88 -15.18
CA GLN A 203 -8.33 8.56 -15.11
C GLN A 203 -9.55 8.51 -16.03
N VAL A 204 -9.70 7.43 -16.79
CA VAL A 204 -10.79 7.28 -17.75
C VAL A 204 -11.50 5.95 -17.51
N LEU A 205 -12.79 6.00 -17.23
CA LEU A 205 -13.67 4.84 -17.18
C LEU A 205 -14.36 4.66 -18.52
N SER A 206 -14.21 3.50 -19.14
CA SER A 206 -14.86 3.11 -20.38
C SER A 206 -15.15 1.61 -20.36
N ASN A 207 -16.37 1.20 -20.68
CA ASN A 207 -16.77 -0.21 -20.70
C ASN A 207 -16.48 -0.97 -19.40
N ASN A 208 -16.69 -0.33 -18.25
CA ASN A 208 -16.34 -0.83 -16.90
C ASN A 208 -14.84 -1.04 -16.64
N GLU A 209 -13.97 -0.56 -17.51
CA GLU A 209 -12.53 -0.63 -17.31
C GLU A 209 -11.94 0.76 -17.07
N TRP A 210 -11.04 0.86 -16.08
CA TRP A 210 -10.29 2.07 -15.80
C TRP A 210 -8.96 2.07 -16.58
N THR A 211 -8.70 3.15 -17.28
CA THR A 211 -7.40 3.43 -17.87
C THR A 211 -6.82 4.70 -17.28
N LEU A 212 -5.50 4.72 -17.12
CA LEU A 212 -4.76 5.86 -16.63
C LEU A 212 -3.97 6.47 -17.78
N PHE A 213 -3.95 7.79 -17.85
CA PHE A 213 -3.02 8.46 -18.74
C PHE A 213 -1.62 8.37 -18.14
N GLN A 214 -0.62 8.48 -19.01
CA GLN A 214 0.77 8.53 -18.58
C GLN A 214 0.97 9.56 -17.47
N ASP A 215 1.65 9.19 -16.38
CA ASP A 215 1.79 10.03 -15.20
C ASP A 215 3.24 10.20 -14.70
N ASP A 216 4.22 9.58 -15.36
CA ASP A 216 5.66 9.77 -15.12
C ASP A 216 6.23 11.05 -15.74
N ILE A 217 5.39 12.05 -15.90
CA ILE A 217 5.66 13.33 -16.60
C ILE A 217 6.79 14.10 -15.91
N ALA A 218 6.86 14.03 -14.59
CA ALA A 218 7.91 14.71 -13.83
C ALA A 218 9.32 14.24 -14.22
N THR A 219 9.49 12.96 -14.57
CA THR A 219 10.77 12.43 -15.05
C THR A 219 11.16 13.00 -16.42
N GLN A 220 10.18 13.25 -17.29
CA GLN A 220 10.42 13.76 -18.64
C GLN A 220 10.62 15.29 -18.70
N THR A 221 9.90 16.01 -17.83
CA THR A 221 9.90 17.49 -17.87
C THR A 221 10.82 18.13 -16.85
N GLY A 222 11.22 17.39 -15.79
CA GLY A 222 11.89 17.94 -14.61
C GLY A 222 10.98 18.77 -13.71
N ILE A 223 9.67 18.83 -14.00
CA ILE A 223 8.66 19.63 -13.29
C ILE A 223 7.66 18.69 -12.64
N ASN A 224 7.28 18.97 -11.40
CA ASN A 224 6.30 18.15 -10.68
C ASN A 224 4.96 18.12 -11.42
N TYR A 225 4.45 16.92 -11.67
CA TYR A 225 3.10 16.75 -12.21
C TYR A 225 2.10 16.61 -11.06
N GLN A 226 1.42 17.71 -10.78
CA GLN A 226 0.49 17.81 -9.65
C GLN A 226 -0.68 18.75 -9.94
N ASP A 227 -1.74 18.63 -9.14
CA ASP A 227 -2.90 19.52 -9.16
C ASP A 227 -3.48 19.73 -10.57
N VAL A 228 -3.91 18.65 -11.21
CA VAL A 228 -4.67 18.72 -12.47
C VAL A 228 -6.09 19.21 -12.14
N TYR A 229 -6.42 20.45 -12.52
CA TYR A 229 -7.69 21.10 -12.15
C TYR A 229 -8.85 20.71 -13.05
N CYS A 230 -8.57 20.63 -14.35
CA CYS A 230 -9.58 20.38 -15.38
C CYS A 230 -8.94 19.73 -16.59
N LEU A 231 -9.80 19.20 -17.44
CA LEU A 231 -9.37 18.70 -18.75
C LEU A 231 -10.47 18.96 -19.79
N ASP A 232 -10.05 18.96 -21.03
CA ASP A 232 -10.96 18.98 -22.17
C ASP A 232 -10.47 18.07 -23.29
N ILE A 233 -11.41 17.59 -24.11
CA ILE A 233 -11.17 16.68 -25.22
C ILE A 233 -11.45 17.42 -26.52
N ASP A 234 -10.57 17.29 -27.53
CA ASP A 234 -10.81 17.86 -28.85
C ASP A 234 -12.05 17.18 -29.48
N PRO A 235 -13.12 17.93 -29.79
CA PRO A 235 -14.34 17.35 -30.34
C PRO A 235 -14.16 16.70 -31.74
N ARG A 236 -13.03 16.92 -32.38
CA ARG A 236 -12.68 16.35 -33.70
C ARG A 236 -11.76 15.16 -33.60
N ASP A 237 -11.11 14.96 -32.45
CA ASP A 237 -10.14 13.90 -32.17
C ASP A 237 -10.20 13.52 -30.69
N ASP A 238 -10.98 12.48 -30.35
CA ASP A 238 -11.20 12.03 -28.98
C ASP A 238 -9.95 11.44 -28.31
N SER A 239 -8.90 11.20 -29.10
CA SER A 239 -7.59 10.80 -28.56
C SER A 239 -6.79 11.98 -28.01
N HIS A 240 -7.15 13.21 -28.39
CA HIS A 240 -6.44 14.43 -28.03
C HIS A 240 -7.09 15.10 -26.81
N VAL A 241 -6.38 15.14 -25.71
CA VAL A 241 -6.83 15.68 -24.43
C VAL A 241 -5.87 16.77 -23.96
N MET A 242 -6.44 17.89 -23.53
CA MET A 242 -5.70 18.97 -22.88
C MET A 242 -6.10 19.04 -21.41
N ALA A 243 -5.12 19.15 -20.51
CA ALA A 243 -5.36 19.19 -19.08
C ALA A 243 -4.62 20.35 -18.42
N GLY A 244 -5.38 21.22 -17.75
CA GLY A 244 -4.84 22.35 -16.98
C GLY A 244 -4.38 21.90 -15.60
N SER A 245 -3.16 22.26 -15.25
CA SER A 245 -2.55 22.00 -13.95
C SER A 245 -1.94 23.26 -13.37
N ARG A 246 -1.36 23.13 -12.20
CA ARG A 246 -0.59 24.20 -11.54
C ARG A 246 0.58 24.69 -12.39
N GLU A 247 1.21 23.81 -13.16
CA GLU A 247 2.46 24.08 -13.88
C GLU A 247 2.23 24.45 -15.35
N GLY A 248 0.97 24.47 -15.79
CA GLY A 248 0.61 24.82 -17.15
C GLY A 248 -0.41 23.88 -17.77
N LEU A 249 -0.38 23.80 -19.10
CA LEU A 249 -1.31 23.02 -19.91
C LEU A 249 -0.61 21.77 -20.45
N HIS A 250 -1.06 20.60 -20.01
CA HIS A 250 -0.53 19.30 -20.45
C HIS A 250 -1.31 18.79 -21.64
N GLU A 251 -0.61 18.38 -22.68
CA GLU A 251 -1.17 17.80 -23.90
C GLU A 251 -0.96 16.29 -23.90
N PHE A 252 -2.04 15.54 -24.20
CA PHE A 252 -2.02 14.09 -24.33
C PHE A 252 -2.62 13.64 -25.67
N ARG A 253 -2.08 12.55 -26.21
CA ARG A 253 -2.69 11.80 -27.32
C ARG A 253 -2.68 10.31 -27.01
N ASN A 254 -3.83 9.67 -27.18
CA ASN A 254 -4.01 8.26 -26.83
C ASN A 254 -3.55 7.92 -25.40
N GLY A 255 -3.79 8.84 -24.45
CA GLY A 255 -3.35 8.70 -23.07
C GLY A 255 -1.85 8.85 -22.83
N GLN A 256 -1.06 9.15 -23.85
CA GLN A 256 0.38 9.41 -23.72
C GLN A 256 0.64 10.91 -23.65
N PHE A 257 1.53 11.31 -22.75
CA PHE A 257 1.98 12.68 -22.61
C PHE A 257 2.77 13.13 -23.87
N ILE A 258 2.44 14.28 -24.39
CA ILE A 258 3.08 14.89 -25.58
C ILE A 258 3.93 16.05 -25.19
N LYS A 259 3.36 17.03 -24.44
CA LYS A 259 4.04 18.27 -24.11
C LYS A 259 3.37 18.98 -22.93
N LEU A 260 4.19 19.70 -22.16
CA LEU A 260 3.76 20.73 -21.22
C LEU A 260 3.93 22.11 -21.90
N TRP A 261 2.84 22.84 -21.96
CA TRP A 261 2.81 24.22 -22.42
C TRP A 261 2.76 25.16 -21.22
N ASN A 262 3.78 25.95 -21.05
CA ASN A 262 3.94 26.93 -19.96
C ASN A 262 4.52 28.25 -20.47
N ASP A 263 4.88 29.17 -19.58
CA ASP A 263 5.47 30.47 -19.90
C ASP A 263 6.86 30.41 -20.54
N GLU A 264 7.60 29.32 -20.33
CA GLU A 264 8.93 29.14 -20.92
C GLU A 264 8.87 28.76 -22.41
N ASN A 265 7.78 28.13 -22.87
CA ASN A 265 7.71 27.51 -24.19
C ASN A 265 6.45 27.87 -25.01
N SER A 266 5.62 28.77 -24.49
CA SER A 266 4.37 29.21 -25.11
C SER A 266 4.03 30.66 -24.73
N PRO A 267 3.03 31.30 -25.39
CA PRO A 267 2.55 32.61 -25.00
C PRO A 267 1.74 32.63 -23.68
N ILE A 268 1.63 31.53 -22.96
CA ILE A 268 0.97 31.48 -21.66
C ILE A 268 1.80 32.27 -20.67
N ALA A 269 1.21 33.30 -20.06
CA ALA A 269 1.90 34.10 -19.06
C ALA A 269 1.94 33.38 -17.71
N SER A 270 3.06 33.50 -17.00
CA SER A 270 3.12 33.11 -15.58
C SER A 270 2.37 34.13 -14.71
N PHE A 271 1.83 33.65 -13.58
CA PHE A 271 1.21 34.52 -12.57
C PHE A 271 2.18 34.80 -11.43
#